data_482e89ed36373665fbe01b63213fc91b
#
_entry.id   482e89ed36373665fbe01b63213fc91b
#
_cell.length_a   1.000
_cell.length_b   1.000
_cell.length_c   1.000
_cell.angle_alpha   90.00
_cell.angle_beta   90.00
_cell.angle_gamma   90.00
#
_symmetry.space_group_name_H-M   'P 1'
#
loop_
_entity.id
_entity.type
_entity.pdbx_description
1 polymer ?
#
loop_
_entity_poly.entity_id
_entity_poly.type
_entity_poly.pdbx_seq_one_letter_code
_entity_poly.pdbx_strand_id
1 'polypeptide(L)'
;IRLTGGEPTVRKDFFDILRDMKQNSNIPKVTMTTNGYRLDKIAEQLCEAGLDGINISIDSLNKETFKRLTGHDRLDEILEGIRTLQKLNFKNIKINAVLLKGINDTHDEFKKFGNFIKDNNIDFRFIELMQTGDNLEYFKKNHVSSKIFKDFLVKNNWISQTYGKDAGPSLNFIHPEFKGKFGLIAPYTKDFCQTCNRLRVTSRGDLRLCLFGNTGI
;
A
#
# COMPACT_ATOMS: atom_id res chain seq x y z
N ILE A 1 11.79 -8.25 5.49
CA ILE A 1 11.29 -7.32 6.55
C ILE A 1 10.59 -6.14 5.90
N ARG A 2 9.62 -5.51 6.60
CA ARG A 2 9.00 -4.27 6.17
C ARG A 2 9.17 -3.19 7.23
N LEU A 3 9.84 -2.11 6.86
CA LEU A 3 9.96 -0.90 7.65
C LEU A 3 8.64 -0.11 7.55
N THR A 4 8.07 0.23 8.69
CA THR A 4 6.82 0.98 8.81
C THR A 4 6.81 1.70 10.16
N GLY A 5 5.70 2.22 10.59
CA GLY A 5 5.55 2.90 11.87
C GLY A 5 4.54 4.02 11.73
N GLY A 6 4.83 5.23 12.21
CA GLY A 6 4.19 6.44 11.73
C GLY A 6 4.65 6.68 10.28
N GLU A 7 5.69 7.50 10.09
CA GLU A 7 6.36 7.63 8.79
C GLU A 7 7.86 7.27 9.00
N PRO A 8 8.35 6.15 8.38
CA PRO A 8 9.72 5.69 8.64
C PRO A 8 10.80 6.69 8.20
N THR A 9 10.55 7.46 7.13
CA THR A 9 11.50 8.41 6.57
C THR A 9 11.71 9.68 7.41
N VAL A 10 10.92 9.89 8.44
CA VAL A 10 11.10 10.99 9.42
C VAL A 10 12.22 10.66 10.41
N ARG A 11 12.54 9.39 10.58
CA ARG A 11 13.63 8.96 11.45
C ARG A 11 14.99 9.37 10.84
N LYS A 12 15.82 10.05 11.62
CA LYS A 12 17.08 10.64 11.14
C LYS A 12 18.07 9.60 10.61
N ASP A 13 18.17 8.46 11.27
CA ASP A 13 19.08 7.34 10.95
C ASP A 13 18.41 6.26 10.06
N PHE A 14 17.28 6.59 9.40
CA PHE A 14 16.54 5.63 8.57
C PHE A 14 17.41 4.98 7.48
N PHE A 15 18.20 5.77 6.77
CA PHE A 15 19.04 5.27 5.68
C PHE A 15 20.21 4.42 6.20
N ASP A 16 20.75 4.74 7.38
CA ASP A 16 21.81 3.94 7.99
C ASP A 16 21.29 2.57 8.42
N ILE A 17 20.08 2.54 9.03
CA ILE A 17 19.38 1.30 9.36
C ILE A 17 19.12 0.47 8.11
N LEU A 18 18.63 1.10 7.02
CA LEU A 18 18.35 0.39 5.77
C LEU A 18 19.60 -0.23 5.16
N ARG A 19 20.71 0.53 5.10
CA ARG A 19 22.00 0.03 4.61
C ARG A 19 22.52 -1.11 5.47
N ASP A 20 22.48 -0.94 6.80
CA ASP A 20 22.92 -1.99 7.74
C ASP A 20 22.14 -3.28 7.55
N MET A 21 20.81 -3.19 7.44
CA MET A 21 19.95 -4.35 7.17
C MET A 21 20.28 -5.05 5.84
N LYS A 22 20.73 -4.32 4.83
CA LYS A 22 21.06 -4.88 3.51
C LYS A 22 22.47 -5.44 3.45
N GLN A 23 23.43 -4.85 4.16
CA GLN A 23 24.85 -5.20 4.08
C GLN A 23 25.27 -6.19 5.16
N ASN A 24 24.73 -6.04 6.37
CA ASN A 24 25.19 -6.77 7.55
C ASN A 24 24.23 -7.85 8.06
N SER A 25 23.15 -8.11 7.31
CA SER A 25 22.18 -9.13 7.70
C SER A 25 21.85 -10.07 6.54
N ASN A 26 21.43 -11.29 6.87
CA ASN A 26 20.91 -12.27 5.90
C ASN A 26 19.44 -12.02 5.53
N ILE A 27 18.97 -10.78 5.58
CA ILE A 27 17.58 -10.43 5.23
C ILE A 27 17.44 -10.38 3.71
N PRO A 28 16.72 -11.31 3.09
CA PRO A 28 16.68 -11.41 1.63
C PRO A 28 15.91 -10.24 0.99
N LYS A 29 14.99 -9.63 1.74
CA LYS A 29 14.15 -8.54 1.22
C LYS A 29 13.78 -7.54 2.30
N VAL A 30 14.13 -6.27 2.05
CA VAL A 30 13.73 -5.12 2.87
C VAL A 30 12.78 -4.23 2.07
N THR A 31 11.59 -4.00 2.60
CA THR A 31 10.59 -3.13 1.98
C THR A 31 10.15 -2.05 2.96
N MET A 32 9.51 -1.00 2.48
CA MET A 32 8.94 0.03 3.35
C MET A 32 7.47 0.33 3.03
N THR A 33 6.77 0.88 4.01
CA THR A 33 5.46 1.53 3.82
C THR A 33 5.59 2.98 4.24
N THR A 34 5.16 3.90 3.39
CA THR A 34 5.33 5.36 3.56
C THR A 34 4.08 6.11 3.11
N ASN A 35 3.87 7.29 3.67
CA ASN A 35 2.91 8.26 3.17
C ASN A 35 3.43 9.04 1.96
N GLY A 36 4.66 8.76 1.51
CA GLY A 36 5.31 9.42 0.38
C GLY A 36 5.93 10.78 0.69
N TYR A 37 6.06 11.15 1.97
CA TYR A 37 6.69 12.41 2.37
C TYR A 37 8.09 12.55 1.78
N ARG A 38 8.32 13.64 1.04
CA ARG A 38 9.58 13.95 0.35
C ARG A 38 10.09 12.85 -0.60
N LEU A 39 9.20 12.01 -1.11
CA LEU A 39 9.60 10.90 -1.98
C LEU A 39 10.34 11.38 -3.24
N ASP A 40 9.95 12.55 -3.77
CA ASP A 40 10.64 13.25 -4.87
C ASP A 40 12.12 13.53 -4.60
N LYS A 41 12.49 13.73 -3.33
CA LYS A 41 13.85 14.09 -2.90
C LYS A 41 14.70 12.90 -2.45
N ILE A 42 14.05 11.81 -2.02
CA ILE A 42 14.75 10.67 -1.42
C ILE A 42 14.72 9.41 -2.27
N ALA A 43 14.05 9.43 -3.43
CA ALA A 43 13.87 8.25 -4.29
C ALA A 43 15.22 7.62 -4.69
N GLU A 44 16.21 8.43 -5.08
CA GLU A 44 17.55 7.95 -5.45
C GLU A 44 18.24 7.29 -4.25
N GLN A 45 18.24 7.95 -3.09
CA GLN A 45 18.85 7.41 -1.87
C GLN A 45 18.21 6.09 -1.41
N LEU A 46 16.90 5.91 -1.63
CA LEU A 46 16.22 4.64 -1.34
C LEU A 46 16.75 3.49 -2.21
N CYS A 47 16.98 3.77 -3.50
CA CYS A 47 17.57 2.81 -4.42
C CYS A 47 19.01 2.49 -4.04
N GLU A 48 19.84 3.50 -3.79
CA GLU A 48 21.26 3.35 -3.38
C GLU A 48 21.42 2.61 -2.06
N ALA A 49 20.52 2.85 -1.11
CA ALA A 49 20.49 2.12 0.16
C ALA A 49 20.01 0.67 0.05
N GLY A 50 19.62 0.22 -1.14
CA GLY A 50 19.25 -1.17 -1.43
C GLY A 50 17.82 -1.55 -1.04
N LEU A 51 16.87 -0.60 -1.02
CA LEU A 51 15.48 -0.92 -0.77
C LEU A 51 14.91 -1.82 -1.88
N ASP A 52 14.24 -2.93 -1.52
CA ASP A 52 13.73 -3.91 -2.48
C ASP A 52 12.27 -3.65 -2.91
N GLY A 53 11.56 -2.81 -2.19
CA GLY A 53 10.16 -2.50 -2.52
C GLY A 53 9.54 -1.43 -1.64
N ILE A 54 8.61 -0.68 -2.20
CA ILE A 54 7.93 0.42 -1.54
C ILE A 54 6.41 0.28 -1.64
N ASN A 55 5.71 0.51 -0.54
CA ASN A 55 4.26 0.69 -0.54
C ASN A 55 3.97 2.15 -0.15
N ILE A 56 3.28 2.85 -1.03
CA ILE A 56 2.96 4.26 -0.88
C ILE A 56 1.46 4.38 -0.62
N SER A 57 1.07 5.15 0.40
CA SER A 57 -0.35 5.37 0.72
C SER A 57 -0.89 6.53 -0.10
N ILE A 58 -1.85 6.27 -1.01
CA ILE A 58 -2.51 7.28 -1.84
C ILE A 58 -3.99 6.90 -1.97
N ASP A 59 -4.84 7.54 -1.19
CA ASP A 59 -6.29 7.25 -1.18
C ASP A 59 -7.06 7.93 -2.31
N SER A 60 -6.48 8.92 -2.99
CA SER A 60 -7.06 9.60 -4.15
C SER A 60 -5.98 10.14 -5.08
N LEU A 61 -6.23 10.06 -6.39
CA LEU A 61 -5.45 10.73 -7.44
C LEU A 61 -5.99 12.13 -7.78
N ASN A 62 -7.07 12.56 -7.13
CA ASN A 62 -7.56 13.93 -7.21
C ASN A 62 -6.90 14.77 -6.11
N LYS A 63 -6.24 15.86 -6.49
CA LYS A 63 -5.45 16.71 -5.59
C LYS A 63 -6.25 17.28 -4.42
N GLU A 64 -7.45 17.82 -4.71
CA GLU A 64 -8.31 18.41 -3.68
C GLU A 64 -8.83 17.34 -2.70
N THR A 65 -9.20 16.17 -3.22
CA THR A 65 -9.63 15.05 -2.40
C THR A 65 -8.48 14.52 -1.55
N PHE A 66 -7.28 14.34 -2.13
CA PHE A 66 -6.08 13.94 -1.39
C PHE A 66 -5.76 14.93 -0.27
N LYS A 67 -5.74 16.22 -0.56
CA LYS A 67 -5.52 17.29 0.44
C LYS A 67 -6.55 17.25 1.57
N ARG A 68 -7.83 17.06 1.23
CA ARG A 68 -8.92 16.95 2.23
C ARG A 68 -8.75 15.73 3.15
N LEU A 69 -8.29 14.58 2.59
CA LEU A 69 -8.11 13.35 3.35
C LEU A 69 -6.86 13.38 4.25
N THR A 70 -5.78 13.91 3.73
CA THR A 70 -4.46 13.86 4.39
C THR A 70 -4.11 15.12 5.18
N GLY A 71 -4.80 16.23 4.93
CA GLY A 71 -4.44 17.56 5.45
C GLY A 71 -3.25 18.20 4.72
N HIS A 72 -2.70 17.59 3.67
CA HIS A 72 -1.47 18.02 3.00
C HIS A 72 -1.64 18.09 1.48
N ASP A 73 -1.16 19.18 0.86
CA ASP A 73 -1.13 19.38 -0.59
C ASP A 73 0.20 18.88 -1.17
N ARG A 74 0.37 17.56 -1.23
CA ARG A 74 1.65 16.91 -1.61
C ARG A 74 1.51 15.80 -2.64
N LEU A 75 0.35 15.65 -3.27
CA LEU A 75 0.14 14.57 -4.23
C LEU A 75 1.14 14.64 -5.39
N ASP A 76 1.39 15.86 -5.94
CA ASP A 76 2.29 16.05 -7.08
C ASP A 76 3.74 15.64 -6.73
N GLU A 77 4.21 15.96 -5.51
CA GLU A 77 5.53 15.58 -5.02
C GLU A 77 5.64 14.04 -4.92
N ILE A 78 4.60 13.39 -4.41
CA ILE A 78 4.56 11.92 -4.30
C ILE A 78 4.59 11.28 -5.69
N LEU A 79 3.78 11.78 -6.62
CA LEU A 79 3.73 11.27 -7.99
C LEU A 79 5.06 11.48 -8.73
N GLU A 80 5.77 12.60 -8.50
CA GLU A 80 7.10 12.82 -9.05
C GLU A 80 8.12 11.85 -8.47
N GLY A 81 8.07 11.60 -7.16
CA GLY A 81 8.91 10.57 -6.54
C GLY A 81 8.67 9.17 -7.14
N ILE A 82 7.42 8.82 -7.44
CA ILE A 82 7.09 7.57 -8.13
C ILE A 82 7.70 7.54 -9.54
N ARG A 83 7.60 8.64 -10.30
CA ARG A 83 8.23 8.73 -11.64
C ARG A 83 9.76 8.59 -11.55
N THR A 84 10.39 9.18 -10.53
CA THR A 84 11.83 9.03 -10.29
C THR A 84 12.20 7.58 -10.01
N LEU A 85 11.48 6.90 -9.13
CA LEU A 85 11.67 5.46 -8.89
C LEU A 85 11.54 4.63 -10.17
N GLN A 86 10.57 4.95 -11.03
CA GLN A 86 10.38 4.26 -12.31
C GLN A 86 11.54 4.51 -13.28
N LYS A 87 12.04 5.76 -13.39
CA LYS A 87 13.23 6.11 -14.19
C LYS A 87 14.47 5.35 -13.74
N LEU A 88 14.59 5.10 -12.43
CA LEU A 88 15.67 4.29 -11.83
C LEU A 88 15.43 2.77 -11.96
N ASN A 89 14.41 2.35 -12.71
CA ASN A 89 14.04 0.94 -12.88
C ASN A 89 13.72 0.21 -11.58
N PHE A 90 13.22 0.91 -10.56
CA PHE A 90 12.78 0.29 -9.31
C PHE A 90 11.56 -0.60 -9.53
N LYS A 91 11.66 -1.89 -9.22
CA LYS A 91 10.70 -2.91 -9.69
C LYS A 91 9.45 -3.09 -8.85
N ASN A 92 9.51 -2.84 -7.56
CA ASN A 92 8.45 -3.23 -6.62
C ASN A 92 7.73 -2.01 -6.04
N ILE A 93 7.07 -1.24 -6.88
CA ILE A 93 6.26 -0.10 -6.45
C ILE A 93 4.82 -0.57 -6.24
N LYS A 94 4.28 -0.31 -5.06
CA LYS A 94 2.89 -0.60 -4.71
C LYS A 94 2.23 0.65 -4.16
N ILE A 95 1.00 0.92 -4.57
CA ILE A 95 0.17 1.96 -4.01
C ILE A 95 -0.96 1.30 -3.24
N ASN A 96 -1.21 1.74 -2.03
CA ASN A 96 -2.32 1.30 -1.21
C ASN A 96 -3.30 2.46 -1.02
N ALA A 97 -4.58 2.19 -1.26
CA ALA A 97 -5.68 3.10 -0.98
C ALA A 97 -6.70 2.42 -0.08
N VAL A 98 -7.15 3.09 0.97
CA VAL A 98 -8.31 2.65 1.73
C VAL A 98 -9.56 2.94 0.92
N LEU A 99 -10.42 1.94 0.75
CA LEU A 99 -11.70 2.09 0.06
C LEU A 99 -12.69 2.81 0.98
N LEU A 100 -13.12 4.00 0.56
CA LEU A 100 -13.94 4.92 1.34
C LEU A 100 -15.21 5.30 0.61
N LYS A 101 -16.35 5.16 1.28
CA LYS A 101 -17.69 5.47 0.77
C LYS A 101 -17.80 6.94 0.34
N GLY A 102 -18.29 7.17 -0.89
CA GLY A 102 -18.50 8.50 -1.46
C GLY A 102 -17.21 9.27 -1.79
N ILE A 103 -16.04 8.59 -1.75
CA ILE A 103 -14.75 9.21 -2.02
C ILE A 103 -14.07 8.54 -3.22
N ASN A 104 -13.76 7.26 -3.11
CA ASN A 104 -13.06 6.50 -4.15
C ASN A 104 -13.72 5.16 -4.48
N ASP A 105 -15.00 5.02 -4.18
CA ASP A 105 -15.82 3.81 -4.34
C ASP A 105 -16.69 3.82 -5.61
N THR A 106 -16.46 4.76 -6.54
CA THR A 106 -17.22 4.85 -7.79
C THR A 106 -16.47 4.22 -8.96
N HIS A 107 -17.22 3.79 -9.99
CA HIS A 107 -16.64 3.25 -11.22
C HIS A 107 -15.69 4.24 -11.91
N ASP A 108 -15.96 5.54 -11.84
CA ASP A 108 -15.11 6.56 -12.46
C ASP A 108 -13.79 6.73 -11.70
N GLU A 109 -13.82 6.66 -10.36
CA GLU A 109 -12.60 6.63 -9.56
C GLU A 109 -11.78 5.36 -9.85
N PHE A 110 -12.41 4.19 -9.94
CA PHE A 110 -11.71 2.95 -10.31
C PHE A 110 -11.05 3.02 -11.69
N LYS A 111 -11.72 3.66 -12.68
CA LYS A 111 -11.14 3.92 -14.00
C LYS A 111 -9.94 4.87 -13.94
N LYS A 112 -10.00 5.93 -13.12
CA LYS A 112 -8.86 6.85 -12.94
C LYS A 112 -7.62 6.09 -12.41
N PHE A 113 -7.80 5.24 -11.41
CA PHE A 113 -6.72 4.40 -10.91
C PHE A 113 -6.26 3.38 -11.96
N GLY A 114 -7.18 2.81 -12.73
CA GLY A 114 -6.86 1.96 -13.87
C GLY A 114 -5.99 2.68 -14.89
N ASN A 115 -6.41 3.85 -15.34
CA ASN A 115 -5.64 4.67 -16.30
C ASN A 115 -4.23 5.00 -15.77
N PHE A 116 -4.12 5.25 -14.48
CA PHE A 116 -2.82 5.52 -13.85
C PHE A 116 -1.88 4.32 -13.93
N ILE A 117 -2.37 3.08 -13.78
CA ILE A 117 -1.54 1.87 -13.84
C ILE A 117 -1.44 1.26 -15.25
N LYS A 118 -2.17 1.79 -16.24
CA LYS A 118 -2.22 1.23 -17.59
C LYS A 118 -0.82 1.12 -18.20
N ASP A 119 -0.07 2.22 -18.16
CA ASP A 119 1.29 2.30 -18.71
C ASP A 119 2.38 2.18 -17.64
N ASN A 120 2.00 2.03 -16.39
CA ASN A 120 2.90 1.98 -15.25
C ASN A 120 2.90 0.58 -14.61
N ASN A 121 4.07 -0.03 -14.47
CA ASN A 121 4.22 -1.32 -13.78
C ASN A 121 4.14 -1.11 -12.26
N ILE A 122 2.94 -0.80 -11.78
CA ILE A 122 2.62 -0.51 -10.37
C ILE A 122 1.50 -1.44 -9.92
N ASP A 123 1.65 -2.03 -8.73
CA ASP A 123 0.57 -2.77 -8.08
C ASP A 123 -0.29 -1.77 -7.29
N PHE A 124 -1.49 -1.45 -7.77
CA PHE A 124 -2.43 -0.61 -7.04
C PHE A 124 -3.39 -1.45 -6.22
N ARG A 125 -3.49 -1.20 -4.91
CA ARG A 125 -4.29 -2.03 -3.99
C ARG A 125 -5.33 -1.22 -3.26
N PHE A 126 -6.58 -1.66 -3.37
CA PHE A 126 -7.63 -1.21 -2.47
C PHE A 126 -7.67 -2.07 -1.21
N ILE A 127 -7.83 -1.41 -0.08
CA ILE A 127 -7.96 -2.04 1.24
C ILE A 127 -9.34 -1.66 1.77
N GLU A 128 -10.20 -2.63 1.99
CA GLU A 128 -11.49 -2.39 2.66
C GLU A 128 -11.24 -1.84 4.05
N LEU A 129 -11.95 -0.74 4.38
CA LEU A 129 -11.81 -0.09 5.67
C LEU A 129 -12.15 -1.06 6.80
N MET A 130 -11.27 -1.16 7.80
CA MET A 130 -11.47 -2.00 8.97
C MET A 130 -11.97 -1.20 10.16
N GLN A 131 -12.90 -1.79 10.90
CA GLN A 131 -13.22 -1.30 12.23
C GLN A 131 -12.07 -1.63 13.18
N THR A 132 -11.53 -0.62 13.85
CA THR A 132 -10.40 -0.75 14.77
C THR A 132 -10.65 0.11 15.99
N GLY A 133 -10.49 -0.48 17.20
CA GLY A 133 -10.56 0.28 18.45
C GLY A 133 -11.75 1.24 18.54
N ASP A 134 -11.45 2.51 18.59
CA ASP A 134 -12.36 3.64 18.78
C ASP A 134 -12.84 4.32 17.49
N ASN A 135 -12.57 3.74 16.32
CA ASN A 135 -12.96 4.34 15.03
C ASN A 135 -14.40 4.00 14.57
N LEU A 136 -15.28 3.52 15.46
CA LEU A 136 -16.61 3.00 15.09
C LEU A 136 -17.45 4.00 14.28
N GLU A 137 -17.51 5.27 14.70
CA GLU A 137 -18.31 6.29 14.02
C GLU A 137 -17.72 6.61 12.62
N TYR A 138 -16.40 6.71 12.52
CA TYR A 138 -15.72 6.87 11.24
C TYR A 138 -15.99 5.67 10.33
N PHE A 139 -15.91 4.46 10.88
CA PHE A 139 -16.20 3.22 10.15
C PHE A 139 -17.63 3.20 9.61
N LYS A 140 -18.63 3.43 10.46
CA LYS A 140 -20.04 3.45 10.02
C LYS A 140 -20.31 4.44 8.90
N LYS A 141 -19.67 5.60 8.95
CA LYS A 141 -19.84 6.66 7.94
C LYS A 141 -19.15 6.35 6.62
N ASN A 142 -17.94 5.77 6.66
CA ASN A 142 -17.04 5.71 5.51
C ASN A 142 -16.82 4.29 4.97
N HIS A 143 -17.31 3.26 5.66
CA HIS A 143 -17.15 1.89 5.18
C HIS A 143 -18.01 1.62 3.95
N VAL A 144 -17.41 0.93 3.00
CA VAL A 144 -18.07 0.32 1.84
C VAL A 144 -17.43 -1.05 1.60
N SER A 145 -18.25 -2.05 1.27
CA SER A 145 -17.75 -3.39 1.00
C SER A 145 -16.88 -3.40 -0.25
N SER A 146 -15.74 -4.06 -0.15
CA SER A 146 -14.83 -4.29 -1.28
C SER A 146 -15.45 -5.06 -2.44
N LYS A 147 -16.65 -5.64 -2.25
CA LYS A 147 -17.42 -6.28 -3.31
C LYS A 147 -17.66 -5.35 -4.49
N ILE A 148 -17.92 -4.05 -4.25
CA ILE A 148 -18.13 -3.07 -5.32
C ILE A 148 -16.93 -2.98 -6.28
N PHE A 149 -15.73 -3.00 -5.73
CA PHE A 149 -14.50 -2.97 -6.55
C PHE A 149 -14.28 -4.31 -7.26
N LYS A 150 -14.54 -5.43 -6.58
CA LYS A 150 -14.45 -6.77 -7.19
C LYS A 150 -15.40 -6.91 -8.36
N ASP A 151 -16.65 -6.47 -8.21
CA ASP A 151 -17.66 -6.51 -9.27
C ASP A 151 -17.25 -5.62 -10.46
N PHE A 152 -16.68 -4.45 -10.21
CA PHE A 152 -16.08 -3.59 -11.24
C PHE A 152 -14.97 -4.31 -12.00
N LEU A 153 -14.05 -4.98 -11.32
CA LEU A 153 -12.94 -5.69 -11.95
C LEU A 153 -13.46 -6.82 -12.86
N VAL A 154 -14.39 -7.64 -12.36
CA VAL A 154 -14.97 -8.74 -13.13
C VAL A 154 -15.70 -8.20 -14.37
N LYS A 155 -16.51 -7.15 -14.23
CA LYS A 155 -17.26 -6.53 -15.34
C LYS A 155 -16.33 -5.94 -16.41
N ASN A 156 -15.11 -5.55 -16.05
CA ASN A 156 -14.12 -4.97 -16.97
C ASN A 156 -13.02 -5.98 -17.33
N ASN A 157 -13.30 -7.28 -17.32
CA ASN A 157 -12.44 -8.36 -17.80
C ASN A 157 -11.07 -8.48 -17.08
N TRP A 158 -10.97 -8.00 -15.84
CA TRP A 158 -9.80 -8.26 -15.02
C TRP A 158 -9.79 -9.70 -14.54
N ILE A 159 -8.67 -10.37 -14.70
CA ILE A 159 -8.48 -11.79 -14.40
C ILE A 159 -7.83 -11.94 -13.03
N SER A 160 -8.48 -12.68 -12.13
CA SER A 160 -7.92 -13.01 -10.83
C SER A 160 -6.70 -13.89 -10.95
N GLN A 161 -5.62 -13.52 -10.25
CA GLN A 161 -4.41 -14.32 -10.11
C GLN A 161 -4.27 -14.83 -8.67
N THR A 162 -4.11 -16.14 -8.53
CA THR A 162 -3.70 -16.76 -7.25
C THR A 162 -2.20 -16.79 -7.17
N TYR A 163 -1.64 -16.29 -6.08
CA TYR A 163 -0.22 -16.42 -5.76
C TYR A 163 -0.03 -17.47 -4.66
N GLY A 164 1.17 -18.03 -4.56
CA GLY A 164 1.51 -18.98 -3.52
C GLY A 164 1.38 -18.40 -2.09
N LYS A 165 1.49 -19.25 -1.08
CA LYS A 165 1.26 -18.92 0.35
C LYS A 165 2.05 -17.72 0.87
N ASP A 166 3.14 -17.32 0.21
CA ASP A 166 4.00 -16.20 0.62
C ASP A 166 3.54 -14.82 0.11
N ALA A 167 2.51 -14.76 -0.72
CA ALA A 167 2.10 -13.53 -1.39
C ALA A 167 1.32 -12.54 -0.50
N GLY A 168 0.94 -12.95 0.71
CA GLY A 168 0.08 -12.15 1.61
C GLY A 168 -1.40 -12.16 1.19
N PRO A 169 -2.28 -11.50 1.95
CA PRO A 169 -3.73 -11.66 1.83
C PRO A 169 -4.39 -10.85 0.70
N SER A 170 -3.62 -10.33 -0.24
CA SER A 170 -4.17 -9.56 -1.37
C SER A 170 -4.64 -10.50 -2.48
N LEU A 171 -5.90 -10.39 -2.88
CA LEU A 171 -6.37 -10.91 -4.17
C LEU A 171 -5.84 -10.00 -5.27
N ASN A 172 -5.16 -10.55 -6.26
CA ASN A 172 -4.56 -9.75 -7.33
C ASN A 172 -5.27 -10.02 -8.66
N PHE A 173 -5.34 -8.97 -9.47
CA PHE A 173 -6.03 -8.98 -10.75
C PHE A 173 -5.14 -8.37 -11.82
N ILE A 174 -5.08 -9.02 -12.98
CA ILE A 174 -4.35 -8.56 -14.16
C ILE A 174 -5.32 -8.33 -15.32
N HIS A 175 -4.88 -7.48 -16.24
CA HIS A 175 -5.59 -7.26 -17.49
C HIS A 175 -4.55 -7.15 -18.63
N PRO A 176 -4.80 -7.76 -19.80
CA PRO A 176 -3.79 -7.82 -20.89
C PRO A 176 -3.37 -6.44 -21.43
N GLU A 177 -4.24 -5.43 -21.34
CA GLU A 177 -3.92 -4.08 -21.81
C GLU A 177 -3.24 -3.20 -20.77
N PHE A 178 -2.96 -3.70 -19.55
CA PHE A 178 -2.42 -2.93 -18.44
C PHE A 178 -1.06 -3.51 -18.01
N LYS A 179 -0.06 -2.65 -17.85
CA LYS A 179 1.24 -3.03 -17.29
C LYS A 179 1.18 -3.28 -15.79
N GLY A 180 0.38 -2.49 -15.11
CA GLY A 180 0.16 -2.60 -13.66
C GLY A 180 -0.92 -3.62 -13.30
N LYS A 181 -1.12 -3.80 -12.00
CA LYS A 181 -2.09 -4.77 -11.45
C LYS A 181 -2.98 -4.09 -10.43
N PHE A 182 -4.20 -4.60 -10.31
CA PHE A 182 -5.02 -4.30 -9.15
C PHE A 182 -4.87 -5.36 -8.07
N GLY A 183 -4.93 -4.93 -6.83
CA GLY A 183 -5.02 -5.78 -5.66
C GLY A 183 -6.23 -5.43 -4.81
N LEU A 184 -6.75 -6.39 -4.08
CA LEU A 184 -7.84 -6.21 -3.15
C LEU A 184 -7.50 -6.89 -1.83
N ILE A 185 -7.52 -6.12 -0.74
CA ILE A 185 -7.40 -6.61 0.62
C ILE A 185 -8.77 -6.48 1.27
N ALA A 186 -9.46 -7.61 1.45
CA ALA A 186 -10.83 -7.69 1.93
C ALA A 186 -10.88 -8.42 3.29
N PRO A 187 -10.67 -7.71 4.40
CA PRO A 187 -10.50 -8.28 5.74
C PRO A 187 -11.75 -8.98 6.29
N TYR A 188 -12.92 -8.70 5.72
CA TYR A 188 -14.18 -9.32 6.14
C TYR A 188 -14.54 -10.57 5.34
N THR A 189 -13.66 -11.04 4.45
CA THR A 189 -13.85 -12.32 3.78
C THR A 189 -13.55 -13.48 4.72
N LYS A 190 -14.24 -14.60 4.49
CA LYS A 190 -14.02 -15.84 5.25
C LYS A 190 -12.54 -16.23 5.20
N ASP A 191 -12.01 -16.66 6.33
CA ASP A 191 -10.64 -17.17 6.48
C ASP A 191 -9.50 -16.15 6.25
N PHE A 192 -9.80 -14.85 6.11
CA PHE A 192 -8.79 -13.82 5.90
C PHE A 192 -7.69 -13.84 6.99
N CYS A 193 -8.09 -13.95 8.25
CA CYS A 193 -7.16 -13.98 9.38
C CYS A 193 -6.37 -15.28 9.45
N GLN A 194 -6.93 -16.40 9.00
CA GLN A 194 -6.28 -17.72 9.03
C GLN A 194 -5.11 -17.80 8.04
N THR A 195 -5.17 -17.02 6.95
CA THR A 195 -4.11 -16.95 5.94
C THR A 195 -3.06 -15.88 6.23
N CYS A 196 -3.17 -15.16 7.36
CA CYS A 196 -2.26 -14.08 7.71
C CYS A 196 -0.98 -14.63 8.32
N ASN A 197 0.15 -14.43 7.65
CA ASN A 197 1.49 -14.84 8.09
C ASN A 197 2.35 -13.67 8.59
N ARG A 198 1.74 -12.58 9.09
CA ARG A 198 2.45 -11.36 9.43
C ARG A 198 2.73 -11.28 10.92
N LEU A 199 3.99 -11.12 11.26
CA LEU A 199 4.44 -10.70 12.59
C LEU A 199 4.83 -9.22 12.54
N ARG A 200 4.70 -8.53 13.67
CA ARG A 200 5.11 -7.13 13.83
C ARG A 200 5.94 -6.97 15.09
N VAL A 201 6.97 -6.15 14.97
CA VAL A 201 7.74 -5.70 16.13
C VAL A 201 7.42 -4.23 16.34
N THR A 202 7.01 -3.86 17.54
CA THR A 202 6.73 -2.45 17.90
C THR A 202 8.03 -1.67 18.09
N SER A 203 7.93 -0.34 18.21
CA SER A 203 9.09 0.51 18.54
C SER A 203 9.68 0.24 19.94
N ARG A 204 8.97 -0.50 20.78
CA ARG A 204 9.42 -0.93 22.12
C ARG A 204 10.01 -2.35 22.12
N GLY A 205 10.01 -3.03 20.97
CA GLY A 205 10.47 -4.41 20.85
C GLY A 205 9.39 -5.47 21.07
N ASP A 206 8.13 -5.11 21.37
CA ASP A 206 7.07 -6.09 21.57
C ASP A 206 6.70 -6.78 20.27
N LEU A 207 6.53 -8.09 20.31
CA LEU A 207 6.01 -8.87 19.18
C LEU A 207 4.49 -8.86 19.17
N ARG A 208 3.90 -8.55 18.01
CA ARG A 208 2.44 -8.58 17.81
C ARG A 208 2.05 -9.45 16.62
N LEU A 209 1.06 -10.29 16.83
CA LEU A 209 0.51 -11.17 15.80
C LEU A 209 -0.42 -10.43 14.83
N CYS A 210 -1.05 -9.35 15.29
CA CYS A 210 -2.01 -8.57 14.50
C CYS A 210 -1.79 -7.06 14.66
N LEU A 211 -2.09 -6.28 13.59
CA LEU A 211 -2.05 -4.82 13.66
C LEU A 211 -3.11 -4.27 14.63
N PHE A 212 -4.23 -4.95 14.73
CA PHE A 212 -5.44 -4.52 15.44
C PHE A 212 -5.68 -5.30 16.73
N GLY A 213 -4.84 -6.27 17.06
CA GLY A 213 -4.93 -7.03 18.30
C GLY A 213 -4.20 -6.34 19.45
N ASN A 214 -4.84 -6.32 20.63
CA ASN A 214 -4.24 -5.79 21.85
C ASN A 214 -3.32 -6.78 22.58
N THR A 215 -3.17 -8.00 22.04
CA THR A 215 -2.34 -9.03 22.63
C THR A 215 -0.94 -9.01 21.99
N GLY A 216 0.01 -8.45 22.73
CA GLY A 216 1.43 -8.71 22.53
C GLY A 216 1.85 -10.02 23.20
N ILE A 217 2.88 -10.68 22.71
CA ILE A 217 3.65 -11.72 23.38
C ILE A 217 4.90 -11.07 23.92
#